data_53e227044a02495b6642a35b6ed17ad7
#
_entry.id   53e227044a02495b6642a35b6ed17ad7
#
_cell.length_a   1.000
_cell.length_b   1.000
_cell.length_c   1.000
_cell.angle_alpha   90.00
_cell.angle_beta   90.00
_cell.angle_gamma   90.00
#
_symmetry.space_group_name_H-M   'P 1'
#
loop_
_entity.id
_entity.type
_entity.pdbx_description
1 polymer ?
#
loop_
_entity_poly.entity_id
_entity_poly.type
_entity_poly.pdbx_seq_one_letter_code
_entity_poly.pdbx_strand_id
1 'polypeptide(L)'
;MKRALTLFAALLMMTSLAFADDVAAAAKSLSVRTFSFKYKDADKAAAMIKPLMSSEGTISIQPSTNALVVTDRAENLKAITKTLTEFDAPPQAFRLIVRLIGASRTEGGAPRVAGELRDIAPKLAMLRFNALEDLGSADVAGREGDPGIVTLPSGYRAEFKFGDYDPTSDSLKISDFHLSKLQSDQLTSLLKTTLNLRIGQTYIVGATKAPQSQRALMIVLIARK
;
A
#
# COMPACT_ATOMS: atom_id res chain seq x y z
N MET A 1 -30.36 35.48 -63.20
CA MET A 1 -29.91 35.63 -61.85
C MET A 1 -30.12 34.37 -60.91
N LYS A 2 -30.84 33.33 -61.32
CA LYS A 2 -31.08 32.11 -60.50
C LYS A 2 -30.03 30.98 -60.64
N ARG A 3 -29.15 31.04 -61.67
CA ARG A 3 -28.12 30.00 -61.92
C ARG A 3 -26.76 30.27 -61.21
N ALA A 4 -26.49 31.50 -60.80
CA ALA A 4 -25.25 31.85 -60.12
C ALA A 4 -25.31 31.51 -58.57
N LEU A 5 -26.50 31.41 -58.01
CA LEU A 5 -26.67 31.17 -56.55
C LEU A 5 -26.51 29.68 -56.17
N THR A 6 -26.78 28.78 -57.16
CA THR A 6 -26.63 27.32 -56.91
C THR A 6 -25.17 26.83 -56.98
N LEU A 7 -24.30 27.50 -57.70
CA LEU A 7 -22.87 27.16 -57.78
C LEU A 7 -22.09 27.60 -56.52
N PHE A 8 -22.54 28.67 -55.87
CA PHE A 8 -21.88 29.16 -54.63
C PHE A 8 -22.21 28.29 -53.41
N ALA A 9 -23.41 27.68 -53.34
CA ALA A 9 -23.80 26.76 -52.28
C ALA A 9 -23.07 25.40 -52.36
N ALA A 10 -22.76 24.94 -53.58
CA ALA A 10 -22.01 23.68 -53.76
C ALA A 10 -20.52 23.80 -53.44
N LEU A 11 -19.93 24.99 -53.59
CA LEU A 11 -18.53 25.24 -53.26
C LEU A 11 -18.30 25.36 -51.75
N LEU A 12 -19.30 25.79 -50.99
CA LEU A 12 -19.19 25.93 -49.51
C LEU A 12 -19.33 24.58 -48.79
N MET A 13 -19.96 23.58 -49.38
CA MET A 13 -20.07 22.21 -48.81
C MET A 13 -18.85 21.33 -49.07
N MET A 14 -17.97 21.66 -50.01
CA MET A 14 -16.76 20.84 -50.25
C MET A 14 -15.58 21.13 -49.32
N THR A 15 -15.58 22.25 -48.63
CA THR A 15 -14.48 22.62 -47.70
C THR A 15 -14.60 22.03 -46.30
N SER A 16 -15.76 21.46 -45.93
CA SER A 16 -15.97 20.89 -44.58
C SER A 16 -15.54 19.43 -44.44
N LEU A 17 -15.26 18.70 -45.53
CA LEU A 17 -14.83 17.30 -45.44
C LEU A 17 -13.32 17.12 -45.21
N ALA A 18 -12.50 18.12 -45.57
CA ALA A 18 -11.04 18.00 -45.43
C ALA A 18 -10.52 18.09 -43.99
N PHE A 19 -11.27 18.74 -43.08
CA PHE A 19 -10.85 18.87 -41.68
C PHE A 19 -11.19 17.66 -40.79
N ALA A 20 -12.16 16.82 -41.19
CA ALA A 20 -12.57 15.66 -40.39
C ALA A 20 -11.57 14.50 -40.52
N ASP A 21 -10.91 14.35 -41.68
CA ASP A 21 -9.92 13.27 -41.89
C ASP A 21 -8.59 13.53 -41.15
N ASP A 22 -8.18 14.79 -41.01
CA ASP A 22 -6.93 15.16 -40.33
C ASP A 22 -7.05 14.97 -38.83
N VAL A 23 -8.21 15.22 -38.22
CA VAL A 23 -8.46 14.98 -36.80
C VAL A 23 -8.56 13.46 -36.50
N ALA A 24 -9.15 12.70 -37.42
CA ALA A 24 -9.24 11.25 -37.27
C ALA A 24 -7.89 10.54 -37.50
N ALA A 25 -7.02 11.07 -38.36
CA ALA A 25 -5.66 10.59 -38.57
C ALA A 25 -4.74 10.92 -37.38
N ALA A 26 -4.88 12.11 -36.79
CA ALA A 26 -4.15 12.51 -35.59
C ALA A 26 -4.53 11.66 -34.35
N ALA A 27 -5.80 11.25 -34.26
CA ALA A 27 -6.27 10.36 -33.17
C ALA A 27 -5.73 8.92 -33.27
N LYS A 28 -5.27 8.49 -34.44
CA LYS A 28 -4.68 7.16 -34.69
C LYS A 28 -3.16 7.15 -34.64
N SER A 29 -2.48 8.31 -34.61
CA SER A 29 -1.03 8.38 -34.56
C SER A 29 -0.51 8.00 -33.17
N LEU A 30 0.56 7.18 -33.15
CA LEU A 30 1.30 6.88 -31.93
C LEU A 30 2.18 8.07 -31.55
N SER A 31 2.20 8.39 -30.28
CA SER A 31 3.06 9.44 -29.71
C SER A 31 3.93 8.84 -28.60
N VAL A 32 5.08 9.42 -28.37
CA VAL A 32 6.03 8.98 -27.35
C VAL A 32 6.04 9.98 -26.20
N ARG A 33 6.00 9.48 -24.97
CA ARG A 33 6.15 10.30 -23.77
C ARG A 33 7.05 9.62 -22.75
N THR A 34 7.93 10.40 -22.12
CA THR A 34 8.79 9.94 -21.04
C THR A 34 8.25 10.45 -19.69
N PHE A 35 8.22 9.56 -18.70
CA PHE A 35 7.82 9.83 -17.33
C PHE A 35 8.97 9.48 -16.40
N SER A 36 9.46 10.45 -15.63
CA SER A 36 10.49 10.25 -14.62
C SER A 36 9.83 10.27 -13.23
N PHE A 37 10.17 9.31 -12.37
CA PHE A 37 9.58 9.15 -11.06
C PHE A 37 10.54 9.62 -9.96
N LYS A 38 9.98 10.36 -9.02
CA LYS A 38 10.73 10.89 -7.88
C LYS A 38 10.56 10.03 -6.64
N TYR A 39 9.38 9.49 -6.44
CA TYR A 39 8.99 8.82 -5.19
C TYR A 39 8.70 7.33 -5.35
N LYS A 40 8.29 6.89 -6.51
CA LYS A 40 7.88 5.51 -6.77
C LYS A 40 8.77 4.87 -7.84
N ASP A 41 8.74 3.54 -7.93
CA ASP A 41 9.57 2.79 -8.88
C ASP A 41 8.91 2.71 -10.26
N ALA A 42 9.69 2.88 -11.32
CA ALA A 42 9.25 2.79 -12.71
C ALA A 42 8.66 1.40 -13.04
N ASP A 43 9.18 0.32 -12.45
CA ASP A 43 8.64 -1.04 -12.63
C ASP A 43 7.20 -1.16 -12.13
N LYS A 44 6.91 -0.60 -10.96
CA LYS A 44 5.55 -0.58 -10.39
C LYS A 44 4.62 0.28 -11.24
N ALA A 45 5.11 1.43 -11.72
CA ALA A 45 4.39 2.31 -12.63
C ALA A 45 4.03 1.61 -13.94
N ALA A 46 4.97 0.86 -14.54
CA ALA A 46 4.75 0.10 -15.76
C ALA A 46 3.64 -0.95 -15.59
N ALA A 47 3.65 -1.69 -14.48
CA ALA A 47 2.62 -2.67 -14.18
C ALA A 47 1.22 -2.04 -14.04
N MET A 48 1.15 -0.85 -13.43
CA MET A 48 -0.10 -0.11 -13.21
C MET A 48 -0.73 0.38 -14.51
N ILE A 49 0.07 0.89 -15.46
CA ILE A 49 -0.47 1.47 -16.70
C ILE A 49 -0.76 0.45 -17.80
N LYS A 50 -0.25 -0.77 -17.67
CA LYS A 50 -0.44 -1.82 -18.68
C LYS A 50 -1.89 -2.04 -19.10
N PRO A 51 -2.89 -2.02 -18.20
CA PRO A 51 -4.31 -2.12 -18.58
C PRO A 51 -4.87 -0.90 -19.31
N LEU A 52 -4.19 0.25 -19.28
CA LEU A 52 -4.61 1.50 -19.91
C LEU A 52 -4.07 1.65 -21.33
N MET A 53 -3.20 0.76 -21.75
CA MET A 53 -2.55 0.83 -23.05
C MET A 53 -3.40 0.25 -24.16
N SER A 54 -3.21 0.79 -25.38
CA SER A 54 -3.75 0.17 -26.59
C SER A 54 -2.95 -1.09 -26.96
N SER A 55 -3.50 -1.88 -27.88
CA SER A 55 -2.80 -3.06 -28.45
C SER A 55 -1.53 -2.71 -29.23
N GLU A 56 -1.39 -1.47 -29.66
CA GLU A 56 -0.24 -0.94 -30.41
C GLU A 56 0.76 -0.23 -29.48
N GLY A 57 0.38 -0.02 -28.20
CA GLY A 57 1.18 0.66 -27.22
C GLY A 57 2.40 -0.16 -26.76
N THR A 58 3.50 0.54 -26.45
CA THR A 58 4.73 -0.08 -25.93
C THR A 58 5.25 0.66 -24.71
N ILE A 59 5.89 -0.08 -23.82
CA ILE A 59 6.55 0.43 -22.61
C ILE A 59 8.02 0.03 -22.63
N SER A 60 8.90 0.98 -22.34
CA SER A 60 10.31 0.73 -22.08
C SER A 60 10.68 1.31 -20.71
N ILE A 61 11.21 0.47 -19.83
CA ILE A 61 11.66 0.87 -18.50
C ILE A 61 13.13 1.28 -18.59
N GLN A 62 13.47 2.41 -17.95
CA GLN A 62 14.84 2.93 -17.85
C GLN A 62 15.27 2.90 -16.37
N PRO A 63 15.84 1.78 -15.87
CA PRO A 63 16.12 1.62 -14.44
C PRO A 63 17.14 2.63 -13.91
N SER A 64 18.14 3.01 -14.72
CA SER A 64 19.19 3.95 -14.31
C SER A 64 18.68 5.35 -13.99
N THR A 65 17.57 5.77 -14.60
CA THR A 65 16.98 7.09 -14.43
C THR A 65 15.62 7.05 -13.73
N ASN A 66 15.20 5.85 -13.30
CA ASN A 66 13.85 5.60 -12.75
C ASN A 66 12.75 6.22 -13.62
N ALA A 67 12.75 5.90 -14.92
CA ALA A 67 11.84 6.48 -15.89
C ALA A 67 11.17 5.41 -16.75
N LEU A 68 10.00 5.77 -17.30
CA LEU A 68 9.26 5.03 -18.31
C LEU A 68 9.23 5.82 -19.60
N VAL A 69 9.47 5.15 -20.72
CA VAL A 69 9.15 5.64 -22.05
C VAL A 69 7.92 4.88 -22.53
N VAL A 70 6.83 5.60 -22.77
CA VAL A 70 5.55 5.03 -23.21
C VAL A 70 5.24 5.56 -24.61
N THR A 71 4.96 4.66 -25.52
CA THR A 71 4.46 4.97 -26.86
C THR A 71 3.02 4.47 -26.94
N ASP A 72 2.07 5.36 -27.20
CA ASP A 72 0.66 5.00 -27.36
C ASP A 72 -0.09 6.13 -28.07
N ARG A 73 -1.38 5.95 -28.31
CA ARG A 73 -2.28 6.97 -28.83
C ARG A 73 -2.43 8.13 -27.84
N ALA A 74 -2.63 9.33 -28.36
CA ALA A 74 -2.73 10.56 -27.55
C ALA A 74 -3.79 10.47 -26.44
N GLU A 75 -4.93 9.84 -26.70
CA GLU A 75 -6.00 9.62 -25.72
C GLU A 75 -5.57 8.73 -24.56
N ASN A 76 -4.87 7.61 -24.86
CA ASN A 76 -4.36 6.70 -23.83
C ASN A 76 -3.24 7.37 -23.03
N LEU A 77 -2.33 8.08 -23.69
CA LEU A 77 -1.26 8.84 -23.00
C LEU A 77 -1.83 9.89 -22.06
N LYS A 78 -2.99 10.47 -22.33
CA LYS A 78 -3.67 11.41 -21.42
C LYS A 78 -4.12 10.69 -20.13
N ALA A 79 -4.76 9.53 -20.27
CA ALA A 79 -5.19 8.71 -19.13
C ALA A 79 -3.97 8.19 -18.33
N ILE A 80 -2.95 7.68 -19.01
CA ILE A 80 -1.68 7.23 -18.44
C ILE A 80 -1.01 8.36 -17.68
N THR A 81 -0.92 9.57 -18.25
CA THR A 81 -0.32 10.73 -17.58
C THR A 81 -1.00 11.05 -16.27
N LYS A 82 -2.35 11.07 -16.26
CA LYS A 82 -3.11 11.32 -15.04
C LYS A 82 -2.80 10.27 -13.98
N THR A 83 -2.88 9.00 -14.34
CA THR A 83 -2.61 7.87 -13.42
C THR A 83 -1.19 7.93 -12.85
N LEU A 84 -0.18 8.18 -13.68
CA LEU A 84 1.21 8.24 -13.24
C LEU A 84 1.50 9.47 -12.38
N THR A 85 0.85 10.60 -12.62
CA THR A 85 0.97 11.79 -11.76
C THR A 85 0.38 11.56 -10.38
N GLU A 86 -0.75 10.87 -10.30
CA GLU A 86 -1.38 10.49 -9.02
C GLU A 86 -0.56 9.42 -8.28
N PHE A 87 0.08 8.52 -9.03
CA PHE A 87 0.91 7.45 -8.47
C PHE A 87 2.22 7.96 -7.86
N ASP A 88 2.91 8.91 -8.50
CA ASP A 88 4.20 9.45 -8.03
C ASP A 88 4.03 10.50 -6.91
N ALA A 89 3.10 10.22 -5.99
CA ALA A 89 2.91 11.06 -4.80
C ALA A 89 4.02 10.84 -3.77
N PRO A 90 4.37 11.88 -2.98
CA PRO A 90 5.33 11.74 -1.88
C PRO A 90 4.94 10.63 -0.91
N PRO A 91 5.92 9.86 -0.37
CA PRO A 91 5.65 8.80 0.60
C PRO A 91 4.92 9.39 1.82
N GLN A 92 3.81 8.75 2.19
CA GLN A 92 3.05 9.13 3.37
C GLN A 92 3.77 8.71 4.65
N ALA A 93 3.60 9.49 5.71
CA ALA A 93 4.07 9.16 7.05
C ALA A 93 3.00 8.36 7.80
N PHE A 94 3.45 7.36 8.51
CA PHE A 94 2.60 6.50 9.34
C PHE A 94 3.21 6.34 10.72
N ARG A 95 2.36 5.97 11.68
CA ARG A 95 2.75 5.54 13.01
C ARG A 95 2.23 4.12 13.23
N LEU A 96 3.12 3.21 13.60
CA LEU A 96 2.76 1.85 14.00
C LEU A 96 2.90 1.71 15.51
N ILE A 97 1.80 1.38 16.16
CA ILE A 97 1.76 1.02 17.58
C ILE A 97 1.92 -0.50 17.67
N VAL A 98 2.92 -0.95 18.38
CA VAL A 98 3.19 -2.35 18.65
C VAL A 98 3.03 -2.58 20.15
N ARG A 99 2.08 -3.42 20.57
CA ARG A 99 1.86 -3.79 21.97
C ARG A 99 1.96 -5.29 22.13
N LEU A 100 2.67 -5.74 23.16
CA LEU A 100 2.78 -7.16 23.51
C LEU A 100 1.87 -7.48 24.69
N ILE A 101 1.18 -8.60 24.58
CA ILE A 101 0.25 -9.11 25.60
C ILE A 101 0.61 -10.54 25.93
N GLY A 102 0.83 -10.80 27.20
CA GLY A 102 0.83 -12.13 27.78
C GLY A 102 -0.62 -12.59 28.03
N ALA A 103 -0.99 -13.71 27.45
CA ALA A 103 -2.32 -14.29 27.65
C ALA A 103 -2.20 -15.65 28.28
N SER A 104 -2.97 -15.92 29.35
CA SER A 104 -3.01 -17.20 30.03
C SER A 104 -4.44 -17.62 30.34
N ARG A 105 -4.61 -18.91 30.59
CA ARG A 105 -5.86 -19.48 31.09
C ARG A 105 -5.64 -19.97 32.53
N THR A 106 -6.42 -19.41 33.43
CA THR A 106 -6.46 -19.83 34.83
C THR A 106 -7.78 -20.56 35.07
N GLU A 107 -7.73 -21.77 35.57
CA GLU A 107 -8.92 -22.55 35.87
C GLU A 107 -9.65 -21.94 37.09
N GLY A 108 -10.98 -21.75 37.00
CA GLY A 108 -11.82 -21.29 38.10
C GLY A 108 -11.65 -19.83 38.52
N GLY A 109 -10.85 -19.02 37.83
CA GLY A 109 -10.59 -17.62 38.19
C GLY A 109 -11.47 -16.62 37.45
N ALA A 110 -11.82 -15.51 38.12
CA ALA A 110 -12.44 -14.37 37.44
C ALA A 110 -11.49 -13.79 36.36
N PRO A 111 -12.00 -13.22 35.26
CA PRO A 111 -11.16 -12.61 34.24
C PRO A 111 -10.28 -11.50 34.82
N ARG A 112 -8.97 -11.61 34.58
CA ARG A 112 -7.98 -10.60 34.98
C ARG A 112 -7.44 -9.94 33.73
N VAL A 113 -7.86 -8.70 33.50
CA VAL A 113 -7.39 -7.88 32.37
C VAL A 113 -6.66 -6.67 32.96
N ALA A 114 -5.40 -6.50 32.58
CA ALA A 114 -4.63 -5.33 32.99
C ALA A 114 -5.34 -4.04 32.57
N GLY A 115 -5.27 -3.00 33.42
CA GLY A 115 -6.00 -1.75 33.21
C GLY A 115 -5.66 -1.07 31.88
N GLU A 116 -4.43 -1.22 31.43
CA GLU A 116 -3.87 -0.69 30.20
C GLU A 116 -4.47 -1.35 28.94
N LEU A 117 -5.12 -2.51 29.09
CA LEU A 117 -5.72 -3.28 27.99
C LEU A 117 -7.23 -3.05 27.85
N ARG A 118 -7.83 -2.12 28.60
CA ARG A 118 -9.28 -1.86 28.58
C ARG A 118 -9.81 -1.46 27.22
N ASP A 119 -9.02 -0.74 26.44
CA ASP A 119 -9.34 -0.29 25.08
C ASP A 119 -9.51 -1.44 24.07
N ILE A 120 -8.80 -2.55 24.31
CA ILE A 120 -8.82 -3.73 23.44
C ILE A 120 -9.48 -4.96 24.09
N ALA A 121 -9.81 -4.88 25.37
CA ALA A 121 -10.42 -5.97 26.13
C ALA A 121 -11.63 -6.62 25.43
N PRO A 122 -12.58 -5.87 24.81
CA PRO A 122 -13.71 -6.47 24.10
C PRO A 122 -13.28 -7.35 22.91
N LYS A 123 -12.17 -6.99 22.23
CA LYS A 123 -11.62 -7.79 21.13
C LYS A 123 -10.88 -9.03 21.62
N LEU A 124 -10.27 -8.94 22.80
CA LEU A 124 -9.56 -10.06 23.44
C LEU A 124 -10.54 -11.04 24.12
N ALA A 125 -11.73 -10.59 24.51
CA ALA A 125 -12.74 -11.43 25.15
C ALA A 125 -13.24 -12.60 24.27
N MET A 126 -13.08 -12.49 22.94
CA MET A 126 -13.38 -13.57 21.99
C MET A 126 -12.36 -14.73 22.07
N LEU A 127 -11.22 -14.50 22.70
CA LEU A 127 -10.15 -15.48 22.82
C LEU A 127 -10.37 -16.33 24.11
N ARG A 128 -9.87 -17.58 24.08
CA ARG A 128 -10.06 -18.53 25.20
C ARG A 128 -9.15 -18.26 26.40
N PHE A 129 -8.71 -17.01 26.59
CA PHE A 129 -7.84 -16.60 27.69
C PHE A 129 -8.63 -15.74 28.65
N ASN A 130 -8.41 -15.95 29.95
CA ASN A 130 -9.06 -15.21 31.03
C ASN A 130 -8.11 -14.34 31.86
N ALA A 131 -6.80 -14.44 31.63
CA ALA A 131 -5.81 -13.57 32.22
C ALA A 131 -4.95 -12.93 31.14
N LEU A 132 -4.95 -11.60 31.10
CA LEU A 132 -4.27 -10.79 30.10
C LEU A 132 -3.38 -9.77 30.81
N GLU A 133 -2.09 -9.84 30.52
CA GLU A 133 -1.03 -9.01 31.09
C GLU A 133 -0.44 -8.12 29.96
N ASP A 134 -0.26 -6.83 30.24
CA ASP A 134 0.48 -5.96 29.34
C ASP A 134 1.98 -6.18 29.53
N LEU A 135 2.67 -6.62 28.50
CA LEU A 135 4.11 -6.83 28.50
C LEU A 135 4.87 -5.61 27.95
N GLY A 136 4.13 -4.57 27.55
CA GLY A 136 4.66 -3.31 27.08
C GLY A 136 4.25 -2.95 25.65
N SER A 137 4.41 -1.69 25.34
CA SER A 137 4.09 -1.13 24.03
C SER A 137 5.16 -0.13 23.59
N ALA A 138 5.25 0.06 22.29
CA ALA A 138 6.07 1.11 21.69
C ALA A 138 5.44 1.61 20.39
N ASP A 139 5.73 2.87 20.08
CA ASP A 139 5.28 3.55 18.88
C ASP A 139 6.49 3.83 18.00
N VAL A 140 6.35 3.59 16.71
CA VAL A 140 7.35 3.96 15.72
C VAL A 140 6.70 4.70 14.57
N ALA A 141 7.27 5.83 14.19
CA ALA A 141 6.89 6.59 13.01
C ALA A 141 7.85 6.30 11.86
N GLY A 142 7.35 6.24 10.65
CA GLY A 142 8.11 6.02 9.44
C GLY A 142 7.29 6.36 8.20
N ARG A 143 7.94 6.35 7.04
CA ARG A 143 7.31 6.55 5.74
C ARG A 143 7.30 5.24 4.97
N GLU A 144 6.49 5.17 3.91
CA GLU A 144 6.58 4.06 2.95
C GLU A 144 8.05 3.83 2.52
N GLY A 145 8.50 2.60 2.65
CA GLY A 145 9.87 2.20 2.34
C GLY A 145 10.83 2.20 3.53
N ASP A 146 10.53 2.90 4.62
CA ASP A 146 11.42 3.00 5.78
C ASP A 146 11.46 1.70 6.58
N PRO A 147 12.63 1.31 7.13
CA PRO A 147 12.70 0.26 8.13
C PRO A 147 12.18 0.76 9.48
N GLY A 148 11.50 -0.11 10.21
CA GLY A 148 11.06 0.11 11.58
C GLY A 148 11.73 -0.86 12.53
N ILE A 149 12.27 -0.37 13.63
CA ILE A 149 12.84 -1.19 14.70
C ILE A 149 12.29 -0.70 16.03
N VAL A 150 11.74 -1.63 16.78
CA VAL A 150 11.15 -1.37 18.10
C VAL A 150 11.73 -2.31 19.12
N THR A 151 12.29 -1.75 20.18
CA THR A 151 12.67 -2.51 21.37
C THR A 151 11.56 -2.38 22.40
N LEU A 152 11.07 -3.51 22.85
CA LEU A 152 10.01 -3.66 23.84
C LEU A 152 10.58 -4.19 25.15
N PRO A 153 9.88 -4.01 26.27
CA PRO A 153 10.31 -4.54 27.55
C PRO A 153 10.60 -6.06 27.52
N SER A 154 11.34 -6.55 28.50
CA SER A 154 11.68 -7.98 28.69
C SER A 154 12.47 -8.60 27.53
N GLY A 155 13.24 -7.79 26.79
CA GLY A 155 14.12 -8.25 25.72
C GLY A 155 13.42 -8.58 24.39
N TYR A 156 12.18 -8.13 24.20
CA TYR A 156 11.52 -8.28 22.93
C TYR A 156 11.96 -7.20 21.93
N ARG A 157 12.07 -7.60 20.67
CA ARG A 157 12.42 -6.71 19.55
C ARG A 157 11.56 -7.03 18.35
N ALA A 158 10.94 -6.01 17.78
CA ALA A 158 10.23 -6.11 16.51
C ALA A 158 10.97 -5.31 15.43
N GLU A 159 11.19 -5.95 14.29
CA GLU A 159 11.78 -5.38 13.08
C GLU A 159 10.80 -5.56 11.94
N PHE A 160 10.68 -4.56 11.08
CA PHE A 160 9.77 -4.60 9.94
C PHE A 160 10.13 -3.50 8.95
N LYS A 161 9.40 -3.46 7.83
CA LYS A 161 9.46 -2.38 6.85
C LYS A 161 8.06 -1.82 6.63
N PHE A 162 7.93 -0.48 6.66
CA PHE A 162 6.74 0.19 6.17
C PHE A 162 6.67 -0.02 4.65
N GLY A 163 5.73 -0.83 4.20
CA GLY A 163 5.53 -1.14 2.79
C GLY A 163 4.65 -0.11 2.09
N ASP A 164 4.08 -0.51 0.97
CA ASP A 164 3.21 0.35 0.17
C ASP A 164 1.89 0.61 0.91
N TYR A 165 1.41 1.84 0.82
CA TYR A 165 0.08 2.22 1.26
C TYR A 165 -0.89 2.18 0.07
N ASP A 166 -2.02 1.52 0.26
CA ASP A 166 -3.13 1.50 -0.69
C ASP A 166 -4.23 2.47 -0.24
N PRO A 167 -4.41 3.60 -0.94
CA PRO A 167 -5.44 4.58 -0.60
C PRO A 167 -6.87 4.06 -0.84
N THR A 168 -7.06 3.06 -1.71
CA THR A 168 -8.38 2.52 -2.04
C THR A 168 -8.96 1.71 -0.88
N SER A 169 -8.13 0.89 -0.25
CA SER A 169 -8.51 0.08 0.92
C SER A 169 -8.15 0.73 2.25
N ASP A 170 -7.54 1.92 2.22
CA ASP A 170 -6.96 2.62 3.38
C ASP A 170 -6.08 1.69 4.23
N SER A 171 -5.20 0.95 3.56
CA SER A 171 -4.37 -0.06 4.21
C SER A 171 -2.88 0.14 3.96
N LEU A 172 -2.09 -0.10 5.00
CA LEU A 172 -0.64 -0.07 4.99
C LEU A 172 -0.09 -1.49 5.07
N LYS A 173 0.80 -1.83 4.14
CA LYS A 173 1.54 -3.09 4.20
C LYS A 173 2.69 -2.97 5.20
N ILE A 174 2.78 -3.89 6.13
CA ILE A 174 3.95 -4.08 6.99
C ILE A 174 4.66 -5.33 6.51
N SER A 175 5.80 -5.12 5.85
CA SER A 175 6.60 -6.21 5.28
C SER A 175 7.65 -6.69 6.27
N ASP A 176 8.01 -7.97 6.17
CA ASP A 176 9.08 -8.61 6.95
C ASP A 176 8.96 -8.38 8.46
N PHE A 177 7.71 -8.33 8.98
CA PHE A 177 7.50 -8.19 10.41
C PHE A 177 8.11 -9.40 11.12
N HIS A 178 9.13 -9.15 11.93
CA HIS A 178 9.87 -10.14 12.68
C HIS A 178 9.90 -9.76 14.14
N LEU A 179 9.22 -10.56 14.99
CA LEU A 179 9.33 -10.46 16.43
C LEU A 179 10.36 -11.48 16.92
N SER A 180 11.31 -11.02 17.71
CA SER A 180 12.32 -11.82 18.36
C SER A 180 12.37 -11.53 19.88
N LYS A 181 12.96 -12.44 20.62
CA LYS A 181 13.25 -12.27 22.06
C LYS A 181 14.71 -12.56 22.32
N LEU A 182 15.37 -11.65 23.01
CA LEU A 182 16.72 -11.84 23.50
C LEU A 182 16.70 -12.77 24.73
N GLN A 183 17.36 -13.91 24.64
CA GLN A 183 17.56 -14.86 25.71
C GLN A 183 19.03 -15.28 25.73
N SER A 184 19.72 -15.12 26.86
CA SER A 184 21.12 -15.53 27.03
C SER A 184 22.01 -15.06 25.87
N ASP A 185 21.91 -13.78 25.47
CA ASP A 185 22.60 -13.13 24.35
C ASP A 185 22.28 -13.68 22.93
N GLN A 186 21.27 -14.51 22.81
CA GLN A 186 20.78 -14.99 21.52
C GLN A 186 19.39 -14.45 21.21
N LEU A 187 19.19 -14.00 19.97
CA LEU A 187 17.87 -13.60 19.45
C LEU A 187 17.11 -14.84 18.97
N THR A 188 16.05 -15.19 19.69
CA THR A 188 15.14 -16.26 19.29
C THR A 188 13.97 -15.67 18.50
N SER A 189 13.78 -16.15 17.27
CA SER A 189 12.63 -15.76 16.43
C SER A 189 11.34 -16.33 17.00
N LEU A 190 10.34 -15.45 17.19
CA LEU A 190 9.02 -15.83 17.71
C LEU A 190 7.94 -15.79 16.63
N LEU A 191 8.02 -14.81 15.73
CA LEU A 191 7.06 -14.64 14.64
C LEU A 191 7.75 -13.97 13.46
N LYS A 192 7.50 -14.47 12.26
CA LYS A 192 7.86 -13.80 11.01
C LYS A 192 6.65 -13.80 10.08
N THR A 193 6.22 -12.62 9.61
CA THR A 193 5.02 -12.48 8.78
C THR A 193 5.02 -11.15 8.00
N THR A 194 4.13 -11.06 7.02
CA THR A 194 3.78 -9.81 6.33
C THR A 194 2.30 -9.54 6.58
N LEU A 195 1.92 -8.31 6.86
CA LEU A 195 0.58 -7.92 7.27
C LEU A 195 0.10 -6.74 6.43
N ASN A 196 -1.19 -6.72 6.11
CA ASN A 196 -1.86 -5.55 5.58
C ASN A 196 -2.79 -5.00 6.68
N LEU A 197 -2.45 -3.81 7.18
CA LEU A 197 -3.14 -3.18 8.30
C LEU A 197 -4.01 -2.04 7.76
N ARG A 198 -5.33 -2.15 7.91
CA ARG A 198 -6.23 -1.02 7.64
C ARG A 198 -6.01 0.05 8.70
N ILE A 199 -5.89 1.31 8.28
CA ILE A 199 -5.62 2.45 9.16
C ILE A 199 -6.69 2.55 10.25
N GLY A 200 -6.26 2.78 11.49
CA GLY A 200 -7.12 2.89 12.67
C GLY A 200 -7.69 1.57 13.19
N GLN A 201 -7.51 0.45 12.49
CA GLN A 201 -7.96 -0.85 12.97
C GLN A 201 -6.93 -1.53 13.87
N THR A 202 -7.44 -2.28 14.84
CA THR A 202 -6.63 -3.09 15.76
C THR A 202 -6.52 -4.51 15.22
N TYR A 203 -5.29 -4.98 15.03
CA TYR A 203 -4.98 -6.35 14.64
C TYR A 203 -4.36 -7.09 15.81
N ILE A 204 -4.83 -8.31 16.05
CA ILE A 204 -4.29 -9.18 17.10
C ILE A 204 -3.70 -10.41 16.42
N VAL A 205 -2.41 -10.61 16.57
CA VAL A 205 -1.65 -11.72 15.98
C VAL A 205 -1.10 -12.58 17.10
N GLY A 206 -1.38 -13.88 17.08
CA GLY A 206 -0.76 -14.84 17.99
C GLY A 206 0.69 -15.10 17.59
N ALA A 207 1.63 -14.94 18.50
CA ALA A 207 3.05 -15.12 18.18
C ALA A 207 3.54 -16.53 18.48
N THR A 208 3.27 -17.08 19.65
CA THR A 208 3.65 -18.47 19.98
C THR A 208 2.81 -19.04 21.10
N LYS A 209 2.53 -20.31 20.99
CA LYS A 209 2.15 -21.16 22.10
C LYS A 209 3.22 -22.24 22.22
N ALA A 210 4.04 -22.20 23.26
CA ALA A 210 4.88 -23.36 23.53
C ALA A 210 3.96 -24.57 23.73
N PRO A 211 4.26 -25.74 23.17
CA PRO A 211 3.35 -26.89 23.13
C PRO A 211 2.79 -27.32 24.47
N GLN A 212 3.49 -26.99 25.56
CA GLN A 212 3.10 -27.32 26.95
C GLN A 212 2.81 -26.08 27.81
N SER A 213 2.80 -24.87 27.21
CA SER A 213 2.55 -23.64 27.98
C SER A 213 1.07 -23.26 27.94
N GLN A 214 0.50 -23.02 29.11
CA GLN A 214 -0.82 -22.37 29.23
C GLN A 214 -0.76 -20.86 28.90
N ARG A 215 0.41 -20.33 28.56
CA ARG A 215 0.64 -18.95 28.24
C ARG A 215 0.84 -18.80 26.72
N ALA A 216 0.20 -17.81 26.15
CA ALA A 216 0.37 -17.38 24.77
C ALA A 216 0.91 -15.95 24.74
N LEU A 217 1.74 -15.65 23.77
CA LEU A 217 2.15 -14.29 23.44
C LEU A 217 1.30 -13.79 22.30
N MET A 218 0.73 -12.60 22.44
CA MET A 218 -0.02 -11.91 21.40
C MET A 218 0.62 -10.58 21.10
N ILE A 219 0.51 -10.17 19.85
CA ILE A 219 0.94 -8.87 19.37
C ILE A 219 -0.30 -8.12 18.93
N VAL A 220 -0.45 -6.90 19.41
CA VAL A 220 -1.47 -5.97 18.93
C VAL A 220 -0.78 -4.91 18.08
N LEU A 221 -1.29 -4.73 16.87
CA LEU A 221 -0.78 -3.78 15.88
C LEU A 221 -1.88 -2.81 15.52
N ILE A 222 -1.56 -1.51 15.52
CA ILE A 222 -2.46 -0.44 15.08
C ILE A 222 -1.65 0.52 14.22
N ALA A 223 -2.02 0.66 12.94
CA ALA A 223 -1.45 1.66 12.05
C ALA A 223 -2.28 2.94 12.09
N ARG A 224 -1.62 4.10 12.11
CA ARG A 224 -2.23 5.44 12.06
C ARG A 224 -1.51 6.31 11.03
N LYS A 225 -2.21 7.30 10.47
CA LYS A 225 -1.63 8.40 9.70
C LYS A 225 -1.23 9.53 10.60
#